data_034c13392ed456011cf2aaa1c1e1b05a
#
_entry.id   034c13392ed456011cf2aaa1c1e1b05a
#
_cell.length_a   1.000
_cell.length_b   1.000
_cell.length_c   1.000
_cell.angle_alpha   90.00
_cell.angle_beta   90.00
_cell.angle_gamma   90.00
#
_symmetry.space_group_name_H-M   'P 1'
#
loop_
_entity.id
_entity.type
_entity.pdbx_description
1 polymer ?
#
loop_
_entity_poly.entity_id
_entity_poly.type
_entity_poly.pdbx_seq_one_letter_code
_entity_poly.pdbx_strand_id
1 'polypeptide(L)'
;MKKLRFLAVCIAAMLAAACSGDKYESVAGDPLGTRIYTLDNGLKVYMSVNRETPRIQTYIAVRVGGKNDPAETTGLAHYFEHLMFKGTPNYGTSDYAAEKPMLDEIEQLFEVYRKTTDEQERAAIYHRIDSISYEASKIAIPNEYDKLMAAIGATGTNAYTSQDMTVYVEDIPSNQIDNWA
;
A
#
# COMPACT_ATOMS: atom_id res chain seq x y z
N MET A 1 28.47 -6.69 -53.59
CA MET A 1 29.07 -6.32 -52.29
C MET A 1 28.60 -4.97 -51.74
N LYS A 2 28.51 -3.88 -52.55
CA LYS A 2 28.04 -2.56 -52.05
C LYS A 2 26.58 -2.59 -51.57
N LYS A 3 25.64 -3.26 -52.28
CA LYS A 3 24.24 -3.38 -51.91
C LYS A 3 24.01 -4.13 -50.59
N LEU A 4 24.81 -5.17 -50.36
CA LEU A 4 24.72 -5.97 -49.11
C LEU A 4 25.23 -5.21 -47.89
N ARG A 5 26.26 -4.35 -48.05
CA ARG A 5 26.75 -3.45 -47.00
C ARG A 5 25.75 -2.34 -46.69
N PHE A 6 25.04 -1.81 -47.65
CA PHE A 6 23.99 -0.81 -47.46
C PHE A 6 22.79 -1.38 -46.72
N LEU A 7 22.36 -2.61 -47.04
CA LEU A 7 21.29 -3.30 -46.35
C LEU A 7 21.68 -3.61 -44.90
N ALA A 8 22.89 -4.04 -44.64
CA ALA A 8 23.40 -4.31 -43.27
C ALA A 8 23.46 -3.03 -42.40
N VAL A 9 23.81 -1.87 -42.98
CA VAL A 9 23.82 -0.57 -42.26
C VAL A 9 22.40 -0.11 -41.98
N CYS A 10 21.44 -0.30 -42.91
CA CYS A 10 20.04 0.04 -42.65
C CYS A 10 19.38 -0.83 -41.57
N ILE A 11 19.71 -2.13 -41.54
CA ILE A 11 19.22 -3.03 -40.50
C ILE A 11 19.85 -2.70 -39.11
N ALA A 12 21.15 -2.37 -39.09
CA ALA A 12 21.79 -1.93 -37.84
C ALA A 12 21.25 -0.58 -37.32
N ALA A 13 20.92 0.35 -38.22
CA ALA A 13 20.29 1.62 -37.86
C ALA A 13 18.84 1.43 -37.36
N MET A 14 18.07 0.51 -37.93
CA MET A 14 16.72 0.17 -37.46
C MET A 14 16.77 -0.55 -36.09
N LEU A 15 17.75 -1.41 -35.83
CA LEU A 15 17.95 -2.05 -34.53
C LEU A 15 18.41 -1.07 -33.44
N ALA A 16 19.22 -0.06 -33.79
CA ALA A 16 19.62 0.99 -32.88
C ALA A 16 18.48 1.94 -32.51
N ALA A 17 17.55 2.21 -33.43
CA ALA A 17 16.37 3.03 -33.17
C ALA A 17 15.32 2.31 -32.27
N ALA A 18 15.33 0.97 -32.20
CA ALA A 18 14.42 0.20 -31.39
C ALA A 18 14.83 0.14 -29.88
N CYS A 19 16.03 0.61 -29.52
CA CYS A 19 16.55 0.57 -28.13
C CYS A 19 16.47 1.88 -27.36
N SER A 20 15.90 2.97 -27.90
CA SER A 20 15.85 4.28 -27.24
C SER A 20 14.43 4.80 -27.01
N GLY A 21 13.46 3.93 -26.83
CA GLY A 21 12.14 4.35 -26.30
C GLY A 21 12.29 4.74 -24.85
N ASP A 22 11.91 5.96 -24.49
CA ASP A 22 11.79 6.35 -23.08
C ASP A 22 10.90 5.33 -22.35
N LYS A 23 11.37 4.85 -21.21
CA LYS A 23 10.63 3.88 -20.38
C LYS A 23 9.40 4.50 -19.70
N TYR A 24 9.03 5.72 -20.06
CA TYR A 24 7.92 6.47 -19.49
C TYR A 24 7.19 7.29 -20.55
N GLU A 25 5.93 7.56 -20.27
CA GLU A 25 5.10 8.52 -21.00
C GLU A 25 5.28 9.92 -20.41
N SER A 26 5.12 10.96 -21.23
CA SER A 26 5.09 12.36 -20.78
C SER A 26 3.96 13.11 -21.48
N VAL A 27 3.46 14.17 -20.83
CA VAL A 27 2.41 15.03 -21.38
C VAL A 27 3.03 16.31 -21.93
N ALA A 28 2.82 16.60 -23.20
CA ALA A 28 3.34 17.83 -23.81
C ALA A 28 2.73 19.07 -23.11
N GLY A 29 3.58 20.01 -22.69
CA GLY A 29 3.16 21.23 -22.02
C GLY A 29 2.88 21.06 -20.51
N ASP A 30 3.15 19.91 -19.93
CA ASP A 30 3.07 19.72 -18.48
C ASP A 30 4.18 20.56 -17.79
N PRO A 31 3.82 21.55 -16.93
CA PRO A 31 4.79 22.41 -16.27
C PRO A 31 5.63 21.68 -15.22
N LEU A 32 5.16 20.54 -14.72
CA LEU A 32 5.84 19.71 -13.74
C LEU A 32 6.81 18.71 -14.36
N GLY A 33 6.77 18.54 -15.71
CA GLY A 33 7.60 17.58 -16.42
C GLY A 33 7.37 16.13 -15.92
N THR A 34 6.14 15.77 -15.62
CA THR A 34 5.78 14.49 -15.05
C THR A 34 6.16 13.33 -15.96
N ARG A 35 6.83 12.34 -15.42
CA ARG A 35 7.11 11.06 -16.05
C ARG A 35 6.11 10.04 -15.57
N ILE A 36 5.45 9.34 -16.49
CA ILE A 36 4.41 8.34 -16.17
C ILE A 36 4.94 6.96 -16.56
N TYR A 37 5.14 6.13 -15.56
CA TYR A 37 5.54 4.73 -15.74
C TYR A 37 4.31 3.83 -15.57
N THR A 38 4.25 2.75 -16.34
CA THR A 38 3.28 1.67 -16.14
C THR A 38 4.06 0.41 -15.84
N LEU A 39 3.83 -0.17 -14.64
CA LEU A 39 4.46 -1.41 -14.21
C LEU A 39 3.72 -2.62 -14.82
N ASP A 40 4.36 -3.80 -14.82
CA ASP A 40 3.81 -5.03 -15.40
C ASP A 40 2.47 -5.45 -14.78
N ASN A 41 2.24 -5.10 -13.50
CA ASN A 41 0.98 -5.34 -12.79
C ASN A 41 -0.11 -4.28 -13.09
N GLY A 42 0.16 -3.31 -13.97
CA GLY A 42 -0.75 -2.22 -14.32
C GLY A 42 -0.72 -1.00 -13.41
N LEU A 43 0.11 -1.00 -12.35
CA LEU A 43 0.28 0.17 -11.50
C LEU A 43 0.90 1.32 -12.28
N LYS A 44 0.31 2.50 -12.22
CA LYS A 44 0.85 3.73 -12.80
C LYS A 44 1.59 4.54 -11.73
N VAL A 45 2.83 4.90 -12.05
CA VAL A 45 3.69 5.72 -11.19
C VAL A 45 3.92 7.07 -11.87
N TYR A 46 3.51 8.14 -11.23
CA TYR A 46 3.69 9.53 -11.67
C TYR A 46 4.85 10.15 -10.89
N MET A 47 5.86 10.62 -11.59
CA MET A 47 7.06 11.19 -10.97
C MET A 47 7.34 12.59 -11.50
N SER A 48 7.35 13.59 -10.61
CA SER A 48 7.79 14.95 -10.90
C SER A 48 9.00 15.28 -10.02
N VAL A 49 9.99 15.96 -10.56
CA VAL A 49 11.23 16.29 -9.84
C VAL A 49 11.18 17.74 -9.34
N ASN A 50 11.15 17.90 -8.01
CA ASN A 50 11.42 19.15 -7.34
C ASN A 50 12.82 19.10 -6.70
N ARG A 51 13.65 20.11 -6.96
CA ARG A 51 15.04 20.19 -6.45
C ARG A 51 15.23 21.20 -5.33
N GLU A 52 14.15 21.83 -4.88
CA GLU A 52 14.22 22.87 -3.84
C GLU A 52 14.42 22.29 -2.45
N THR A 53 13.94 21.06 -2.22
CA THR A 53 14.07 20.38 -0.93
C THR A 53 14.56 18.93 -1.13
N PRO A 54 15.35 18.37 -0.20
CA PRO A 54 15.80 16.98 -0.25
C PRO A 54 14.73 16.02 0.31
N ARG A 55 13.48 16.20 -0.09
CA ARG A 55 12.33 15.39 0.37
C ARG A 55 11.50 14.90 -0.81
N ILE A 56 10.76 13.85 -0.59
CA ILE A 56 9.82 13.25 -1.54
C ILE A 56 8.44 13.25 -0.89
N GLN A 57 7.50 13.95 -1.50
CA GLN A 57 6.09 13.82 -1.17
C GLN A 57 5.50 12.65 -1.96
N THR A 58 4.95 11.67 -1.28
CA THR A 58 4.35 10.48 -1.88
C THR A 58 2.84 10.47 -1.74
N TYR A 59 2.15 9.92 -2.72
CA TYR A 59 0.71 9.68 -2.71
C TYR A 59 0.45 8.30 -3.31
N ILE A 60 -0.12 7.38 -2.53
CA ILE A 60 -0.61 6.10 -3.04
C ILE A 60 -2.13 6.20 -3.14
N ALA A 61 -2.64 6.33 -4.36
CA ALA A 61 -4.07 6.47 -4.62
C ALA A 61 -4.68 5.13 -5.08
N VAL A 62 -5.64 4.64 -4.31
CA VAL A 62 -6.44 3.46 -4.62
C VAL A 62 -7.81 3.93 -5.14
N ARG A 63 -8.25 3.44 -6.31
CA ARG A 63 -9.52 3.83 -6.94
C ARG A 63 -10.72 3.11 -6.30
N VAL A 64 -10.79 3.13 -4.98
CA VAL A 64 -11.88 2.59 -4.17
C VAL A 64 -12.18 3.60 -3.07
N GLY A 65 -13.44 3.96 -2.91
CA GLY A 65 -13.92 4.88 -1.88
C GLY A 65 -15.35 4.53 -1.47
N GLY A 66 -15.97 5.39 -0.69
CA GLY A 66 -17.28 5.14 -0.08
C GLY A 66 -18.40 4.74 -1.05
N LYS A 67 -18.34 5.18 -2.31
CA LYS A 67 -19.32 4.75 -3.33
C LYS A 67 -19.22 3.28 -3.72
N ASN A 68 -18.09 2.63 -3.42
CA ASN A 68 -17.85 1.23 -3.72
C ASN A 68 -18.24 0.31 -2.56
N ASP A 69 -18.63 0.87 -1.41
CA ASP A 69 -19.06 0.08 -0.26
C ASP A 69 -20.32 -0.73 -0.59
N PRO A 70 -20.40 -1.99 -0.16
CA PRO A 70 -21.65 -2.72 -0.20
C PRO A 70 -22.72 -2.04 0.65
N ALA A 71 -23.99 -2.10 0.24
CA ALA A 71 -25.07 -1.42 0.93
C ALA A 71 -25.22 -1.84 2.40
N GLU A 72 -24.87 -3.10 2.70
CA GLU A 72 -24.93 -3.70 4.03
C GLU A 72 -23.74 -3.35 4.93
N THR A 73 -22.66 -2.81 4.36
CA THR A 73 -21.39 -2.52 5.06
C THR A 73 -20.82 -1.15 4.64
N THR A 74 -21.64 -0.12 4.74
CA THR A 74 -21.21 1.24 4.45
C THR A 74 -20.10 1.69 5.42
N GLY A 75 -19.08 2.39 4.88
CA GLY A 75 -17.87 2.77 5.61
C GLY A 75 -16.73 1.75 5.47
N LEU A 76 -16.91 0.69 4.67
CA LEU A 76 -15.92 -0.37 4.53
C LEU A 76 -14.60 0.13 3.94
N ALA A 77 -14.64 0.98 2.92
CA ALA A 77 -13.43 1.59 2.34
C ALA A 77 -12.62 2.38 3.38
N HIS A 78 -13.28 3.18 4.20
CA HIS A 78 -12.67 3.93 5.28
C HIS A 78 -12.13 3.00 6.40
N TYR A 79 -12.84 1.92 6.70
CA TYR A 79 -12.35 0.93 7.65
C TYR A 79 -11.06 0.24 7.15
N PHE A 80 -11.01 -0.13 5.87
CA PHE A 80 -9.79 -0.68 5.26
C PHE A 80 -8.63 0.31 5.26
N GLU A 81 -8.88 1.61 5.11
CA GLU A 81 -7.85 2.63 5.26
C GLU A 81 -7.17 2.53 6.63
N HIS A 82 -7.95 2.44 7.73
CA HIS A 82 -7.40 2.27 9.07
C HIS A 82 -6.64 0.94 9.24
N LEU A 83 -7.08 -0.14 8.59
CA LEU A 83 -6.43 -1.44 8.68
C LEU A 83 -5.02 -1.45 8.08
N MET A 84 -4.74 -0.61 7.08
CA MET A 84 -3.43 -0.53 6.44
C MET A 84 -2.30 -0.13 7.40
N PHE A 85 -2.63 0.51 8.53
CA PHE A 85 -1.67 0.91 9.56
C PHE A 85 -1.50 -0.13 10.69
N LYS A 86 -2.20 -1.27 10.65
CA LYS A 86 -2.28 -2.19 11.80
C LYS A 86 -1.15 -3.20 11.87
N GLY A 87 -0.62 -3.64 10.78
CA GLY A 87 0.46 -4.60 10.78
C GLY A 87 0.26 -5.72 9.74
N THR A 88 1.31 -6.48 9.56
CA THR A 88 1.40 -7.63 8.67
C THR A 88 2.17 -8.74 9.38
N PRO A 89 2.31 -9.94 8.77
CA PRO A 89 3.20 -10.96 9.31
C PRO A 89 4.67 -10.53 9.52
N ASN A 90 5.08 -9.44 8.88
CA ASN A 90 6.47 -8.96 8.89
C ASN A 90 6.70 -7.74 9.80
N TYR A 91 5.64 -7.05 10.22
CA TYR A 91 5.71 -5.94 11.17
C TYR A 91 4.40 -5.83 11.96
N GLY A 92 4.41 -5.16 13.09
CA GLY A 92 3.28 -5.08 14.04
C GLY A 92 3.22 -6.24 15.02
N THR A 93 4.16 -7.16 14.95
CA THR A 93 4.26 -8.33 15.82
C THR A 93 5.71 -8.68 16.13
N SER A 94 5.98 -9.14 17.35
CA SER A 94 7.30 -9.66 17.71
C SER A 94 7.50 -11.14 17.38
N ASP A 95 6.39 -11.89 17.22
CA ASP A 95 6.38 -13.32 16.87
C ASP A 95 5.05 -13.68 16.19
N TYR A 96 4.99 -13.55 14.89
CA TYR A 96 3.78 -13.89 14.13
C TYR A 96 3.41 -15.38 14.19
N ALA A 97 4.40 -16.27 14.33
CA ALA A 97 4.14 -17.70 14.41
C ALA A 97 3.39 -18.06 15.71
N ALA A 98 3.69 -17.37 16.80
CA ALA A 98 2.96 -17.50 18.08
C ALA A 98 1.62 -16.73 18.06
N GLU A 99 1.54 -15.60 17.38
CA GLU A 99 0.34 -14.76 17.32
C GLU A 99 -0.76 -15.36 16.41
N LYS A 100 -0.39 -15.87 15.25
CA LYS A 100 -1.33 -16.35 14.22
C LYS A 100 -2.39 -17.33 14.73
N PRO A 101 -2.07 -18.37 15.53
CA PRO A 101 -3.09 -19.28 16.05
C PRO A 101 -4.14 -18.59 16.92
N MET A 102 -3.75 -17.55 17.65
CA MET A 102 -4.67 -16.74 18.46
C MET A 102 -5.58 -15.90 17.58
N LEU A 103 -5.05 -15.29 16.53
CA LEU A 103 -5.85 -14.52 15.57
C LEU A 103 -6.85 -15.43 14.84
N ASP A 104 -6.43 -16.62 14.42
CA ASP A 104 -7.30 -17.61 13.77
C ASP A 104 -8.43 -18.08 14.72
N GLU A 105 -8.14 -18.28 16.01
CA GLU A 105 -9.17 -18.64 17.02
C GLU A 105 -10.15 -17.48 17.26
N ILE A 106 -9.67 -16.25 17.32
CA ILE A 106 -10.51 -15.04 17.45
C ILE A 106 -11.48 -14.95 16.26
N GLU A 107 -10.99 -15.13 15.03
CA GLU A 107 -11.82 -15.10 13.82
C GLU A 107 -12.93 -16.16 13.86
N GLN A 108 -12.58 -17.40 14.22
CA GLN A 108 -13.54 -18.50 14.37
C GLN A 108 -14.60 -18.20 15.43
N LEU A 109 -14.18 -17.65 16.58
CA LEU A 109 -15.10 -17.28 17.66
C LEU A 109 -16.05 -16.14 17.23
N PHE A 110 -15.59 -15.16 16.46
CA PHE A 110 -16.47 -14.14 15.91
C PHE A 110 -17.50 -14.72 14.94
N GLU A 111 -17.14 -15.74 14.14
CA GLU A 111 -18.09 -16.43 13.26
C GLU A 111 -19.18 -17.19 14.07
N VAL A 112 -18.83 -17.77 15.23
CA VAL A 112 -19.81 -18.36 16.14
C VAL A 112 -20.65 -17.28 16.81
N TYR A 113 -20.01 -16.24 17.33
CA TYR A 113 -20.66 -15.11 17.98
C TYR A 113 -21.74 -14.46 17.10
N ARG A 114 -21.43 -14.28 15.81
CA ARG A 114 -22.35 -13.69 14.82
C ARG A 114 -23.62 -14.53 14.61
N LYS A 115 -23.55 -15.85 14.80
CA LYS A 115 -24.65 -16.78 14.59
C LYS A 115 -25.43 -17.08 15.87
N THR A 116 -24.87 -16.80 17.04
CA THR A 116 -25.47 -17.05 18.35
C THR A 116 -26.44 -15.93 18.71
N THR A 117 -27.65 -16.29 19.14
CA THR A 117 -28.71 -15.32 19.53
C THR A 117 -28.94 -15.26 21.05
N ASP A 118 -28.54 -16.30 21.79
CA ASP A 118 -28.62 -16.33 23.25
C ASP A 118 -27.64 -15.36 23.88
N GLU A 119 -28.12 -14.48 24.74
CA GLU A 119 -27.29 -13.40 25.34
C GLU A 119 -26.20 -13.94 26.28
N GLN A 120 -26.48 -15.01 27.04
CA GLN A 120 -25.48 -15.56 27.97
C GLN A 120 -24.38 -16.29 27.21
N GLU A 121 -24.74 -17.02 26.19
CA GLU A 121 -23.79 -17.69 25.31
C GLU A 121 -22.93 -16.67 24.55
N ARG A 122 -23.53 -15.61 24.00
CA ARG A 122 -22.79 -14.50 23.39
C ARG A 122 -21.79 -13.85 24.34
N ALA A 123 -22.19 -13.58 25.57
CA ALA A 123 -21.32 -13.02 26.57
C ALA A 123 -20.13 -13.95 26.89
N ALA A 124 -20.35 -15.25 26.98
CA ALA A 124 -19.29 -16.23 27.20
C ALA A 124 -18.30 -16.29 26.03
N ILE A 125 -18.81 -16.29 24.77
CA ILE A 125 -17.97 -16.26 23.55
C ILE A 125 -17.13 -14.98 23.53
N TYR A 126 -17.75 -13.82 23.79
CA TYR A 126 -17.04 -12.53 23.79
C TYR A 126 -15.96 -12.47 24.85
N HIS A 127 -16.23 -12.99 26.04
CA HIS A 127 -15.21 -13.09 27.10
C HIS A 127 -14.03 -13.98 26.67
N ARG A 128 -14.28 -15.06 25.92
CA ARG A 128 -13.20 -15.88 25.37
C ARG A 128 -12.38 -15.11 24.34
N ILE A 129 -13.04 -14.38 23.40
CA ILE A 129 -12.39 -13.51 22.41
C ILE A 129 -11.50 -12.48 23.12
N ASP A 130 -12.03 -11.81 24.15
CA ASP A 130 -11.30 -10.79 24.91
C ASP A 130 -10.05 -11.37 25.58
N SER A 131 -10.18 -12.56 26.20
CA SER A 131 -9.06 -13.25 26.83
C SER A 131 -7.94 -13.59 25.84
N ILE A 132 -8.29 -14.10 24.66
CA ILE A 132 -7.29 -14.43 23.62
C ILE A 132 -6.68 -13.15 23.05
N SER A 133 -7.49 -12.12 22.82
CA SER A 133 -7.01 -10.81 22.35
C SER A 133 -6.01 -10.19 23.32
N TYR A 134 -6.22 -10.35 24.62
CA TYR A 134 -5.27 -9.93 25.65
C TYR A 134 -3.94 -10.69 25.56
N GLU A 135 -3.97 -12.02 25.35
CA GLU A 135 -2.74 -12.79 25.17
C GLU A 135 -2.00 -12.40 23.88
N ALA A 136 -2.73 -12.23 22.76
CA ALA A 136 -2.17 -11.76 21.50
C ALA A 136 -1.54 -10.36 21.63
N SER A 137 -2.15 -9.46 22.40
CA SER A 137 -1.63 -8.10 22.61
C SER A 137 -0.25 -8.05 23.26
N LYS A 138 0.18 -9.11 23.95
CA LYS A 138 1.54 -9.21 24.54
C LYS A 138 2.63 -9.43 23.49
N ILE A 139 2.25 -9.93 22.32
CA ILE A 139 3.13 -10.20 21.17
C ILE A 139 3.06 -9.04 20.17
N ALA A 140 1.89 -8.40 20.06
CA ALA A 140 1.68 -7.29 19.15
C ALA A 140 2.58 -6.08 19.52
N ILE A 141 3.10 -5.41 18.46
CA ILE A 141 3.84 -4.15 18.60
C ILE A 141 2.93 -3.01 18.12
N PRO A 142 2.27 -2.29 19.05
CA PRO A 142 1.34 -1.24 18.67
C PRO A 142 2.05 -0.07 18.00
N ASN A 143 1.41 0.48 16.96
CA ASN A 143 1.87 1.64 16.21
C ASN A 143 3.30 1.49 15.64
N GLU A 144 3.68 0.28 15.24
CA GLU A 144 5.03 0.04 14.69
C GLU A 144 5.23 0.80 13.37
N TYR A 145 4.20 0.90 12.53
CA TYR A 145 4.26 1.69 11.30
C TYR A 145 4.65 3.16 11.59
N ASP A 146 3.98 3.80 12.53
CA ASP A 146 4.28 5.20 12.89
C ASP A 146 5.71 5.33 13.44
N LYS A 147 6.18 4.34 14.20
CA LYS A 147 7.56 4.32 14.72
C LYS A 147 8.59 4.16 13.61
N LEU A 148 8.31 3.31 12.61
CA LEU A 148 9.16 3.13 11.44
C LEU A 148 9.21 4.42 10.61
N MET A 149 8.08 5.03 10.32
CA MET A 149 8.01 6.30 9.59
C MET A 149 8.75 7.41 10.34
N ALA A 150 8.55 7.53 11.64
CA ALA A 150 9.28 8.49 12.47
C ALA A 150 10.79 8.23 12.46
N ALA A 151 11.23 6.98 12.51
CA ALA A 151 12.65 6.60 12.52
C ALA A 151 13.36 6.98 11.21
N ILE A 152 12.70 6.91 10.07
CA ILE A 152 13.25 7.36 8.78
C ILE A 152 13.10 8.87 8.56
N GLY A 153 12.47 9.60 9.49
CA GLY A 153 12.25 11.04 9.40
C GLY A 153 11.11 11.47 8.49
N ALA A 154 10.12 10.58 8.32
CA ALA A 154 8.87 10.92 7.65
C ALA A 154 8.08 11.98 8.45
N THR A 155 7.31 12.78 7.74
CA THR A 155 6.40 13.77 8.30
C THR A 155 5.09 13.76 7.52
N GLY A 156 3.99 14.19 8.15
CA GLY A 156 2.69 14.25 7.47
C GLY A 156 2.11 12.90 7.11
N THR A 157 2.55 11.82 7.78
CA THR A 157 1.93 10.48 7.68
C THR A 157 0.45 10.58 7.89
N ASN A 158 -0.33 10.28 6.86
CA ASN A 158 -1.78 10.35 6.91
C ASN A 158 -2.43 9.54 5.79
N ALA A 159 -3.74 9.33 5.91
CA ALA A 159 -4.56 8.82 4.83
C ALA A 159 -5.93 9.50 4.84
N TYR A 160 -6.67 9.37 3.76
CA TYR A 160 -8.06 9.82 3.70
C TYR A 160 -8.85 9.01 2.67
N THR A 161 -10.12 8.79 2.97
CA THR A 161 -11.08 8.13 2.09
C THR A 161 -12.13 9.14 1.63
N SER A 162 -12.33 9.23 0.31
CA SER A 162 -13.39 10.00 -0.33
C SER A 162 -14.45 9.09 -0.93
N GLN A 163 -15.37 9.65 -1.74
CA GLN A 163 -16.35 8.84 -2.46
C GLN A 163 -15.71 7.93 -3.51
N ASP A 164 -14.62 8.38 -4.15
CA ASP A 164 -14.04 7.74 -5.32
C ASP A 164 -12.70 7.05 -5.07
N MET A 165 -11.99 7.42 -4.01
CA MET A 165 -10.63 6.96 -3.77
C MET A 165 -10.27 6.97 -2.28
N THR A 166 -9.30 6.13 -1.95
CA THR A 166 -8.54 6.17 -0.70
C THR A 166 -7.10 6.55 -1.03
N VAL A 167 -6.52 7.49 -0.29
CA VAL A 167 -5.17 8.00 -0.56
C VAL A 167 -4.34 7.95 0.71
N TYR A 168 -3.12 7.39 0.59
CA TYR A 168 -2.11 7.36 1.65
C TYR A 168 -1.01 8.38 1.30
N VAL A 169 -0.61 9.18 2.26
CA VAL A 169 0.28 10.34 2.06
C VAL A 169 1.46 10.26 3.02
N GLU A 170 2.66 10.43 2.48
CA GLU A 170 3.90 10.53 3.24
C GLU A 170 4.79 11.62 2.66
N ASP A 171 5.54 12.30 3.54
CA ASP A 171 6.65 13.18 3.17
C ASP A 171 7.93 12.63 3.81
N ILE A 172 8.83 12.10 3.00
CA ILE A 172 10.03 11.40 3.44
C ILE A 172 11.31 12.10 2.98
N PRO A 173 12.42 11.98 3.71
CA PRO A 173 13.73 12.37 3.19
C PRO A 173 14.07 11.57 1.92
N SER A 174 14.64 12.24 0.92
CA SER A 174 14.90 11.63 -0.40
C SER A 174 15.86 10.44 -0.37
N ASN A 175 16.70 10.34 0.65
CA ASN A 175 17.62 9.22 0.87
C ASN A 175 16.98 8.04 1.60
N GLN A 176 15.68 8.10 1.89
CA GLN A 176 14.94 7.05 2.61
C GLN A 176 13.94 6.31 1.71
N ILE A 177 13.98 6.56 0.41
CA ILE A 177 13.02 5.95 -0.54
C ILE A 177 13.06 4.42 -0.50
N ASP A 178 14.24 3.81 -0.37
CA ASP A 178 14.39 2.35 -0.32
C ASP A 178 13.87 1.73 1.00
N ASN A 179 13.84 2.52 2.08
CA ASN A 179 13.28 2.10 3.37
C ASN A 179 11.76 2.30 3.44
N TRP A 180 11.23 3.22 2.62
CA TRP A 180 9.80 3.49 2.55
C TRP A 180 9.09 2.53 1.59
N ALA A 181 9.69 2.16 0.45
CA ALA A 181 9.12 1.31 -0.59
C ALA A 181 9.17 -0.17 -0.18
#